data_57f34edaeb2fb6641c2fb9913b080b93
#
_entry.id   57f34edaeb2fb6641c2fb9913b080b93
#
_cell.length_a   1.000
_cell.length_b   1.000
_cell.length_c   1.000
_cell.angle_alpha   90.00
_cell.angle_beta   90.00
_cell.angle_gamma   90.00
#
_symmetry.space_group_name_H-M   'P 1'
#
loop_
_entity.id
_entity.type
_entity.pdbx_description
1 polymer ?
#
loop_
_entity_poly.entity_id
_entity_poly.type
_entity_poly.pdbx_seq_one_letter_code
_entity_poly.pdbx_strand_id
1 'polypeptide(L)'
;MRIIPKSSYPGDQKILRVVSINVNGLRSSVTKGLLEWMEQSEADVICMQESRITHAQWTDKFKPEGWHTHLFPAERPGYAGTAIYSRLPFVSLTDGLGFELADSQGRFIAAEFDLGLEQTVQICSLYLPSGSSGDEAQARKDHFLKEYAKILKQWRDENRSVIVCG
;
A
#
# COMPACT_ATOMS: atom_id res chain seq x y z
N MET A 1 -15.33 -10.11 3.89
CA MET A 1 -14.08 -10.09 4.69
C MET A 1 -14.46 -10.39 6.14
N ARG A 2 -13.94 -11.45 6.77
CA ARG A 2 -14.23 -11.74 8.18
C ARG A 2 -13.26 -10.96 9.05
N ILE A 3 -13.75 -10.05 9.86
CA ILE A 3 -12.98 -9.39 10.93
C ILE A 3 -12.89 -10.40 12.08
N ILE A 4 -11.70 -10.80 12.46
CA ILE A 4 -11.50 -11.71 13.62
C ILE A 4 -11.36 -10.80 14.86
N PRO A 5 -12.26 -10.94 15.86
CA PRO A 5 -12.21 -10.10 17.06
C PRO A 5 -10.92 -10.32 17.88
N LYS A 6 -10.41 -9.27 18.53
CA LYS A 6 -9.20 -9.31 19.40
C LYS A 6 -9.24 -10.39 20.50
N SER A 7 -10.44 -10.80 20.94
CA SER A 7 -10.65 -11.77 22.03
C SER A 7 -10.31 -13.23 21.67
N SER A 8 -9.96 -13.53 20.42
CA SER A 8 -9.76 -14.92 19.95
C SER A 8 -8.29 -15.37 19.93
N TYR A 9 -7.34 -14.56 20.42
CA TYR A 9 -5.93 -14.91 20.42
C TYR A 9 -5.43 -15.24 21.82
N PRO A 10 -4.73 -16.35 22.04
CA PRO A 10 -4.17 -16.70 23.34
C PRO A 10 -2.93 -15.87 23.66
N GLY A 11 -2.93 -15.17 24.82
CA GLY A 11 -1.77 -14.51 25.41
C GLY A 11 -1.50 -13.08 24.95
N ASP A 12 -0.48 -12.43 25.53
CA ASP A 12 -0.02 -11.06 25.26
C ASP A 12 0.67 -10.89 23.88
N GLN A 13 0.31 -11.66 22.87
CA GLN A 13 0.87 -11.52 21.53
C GLN A 13 0.40 -10.22 20.88
N LYS A 14 1.34 -9.33 20.60
CA LYS A 14 1.09 -8.15 19.75
C LYS A 14 0.84 -8.62 18.32
N ILE A 15 -0.41 -8.47 17.85
CA ILE A 15 -0.81 -8.82 16.50
C ILE A 15 -0.82 -7.56 15.66
N LEU A 16 -0.08 -7.56 14.55
CA LEU A 16 -0.14 -6.53 13.53
C LEU A 16 -1.22 -6.89 12.49
N ARG A 17 -2.21 -6.02 12.34
CA ARG A 17 -3.28 -6.19 11.34
C ARG A 17 -3.00 -5.31 10.13
N VAL A 18 -2.68 -5.95 9.02
CA VAL A 18 -2.45 -5.29 7.73
C VAL A 18 -3.63 -5.57 6.81
N VAL A 19 -4.17 -4.52 6.23
CA VAL A 19 -5.26 -4.59 5.26
C VAL A 19 -4.76 -4.16 3.88
N SER A 20 -5.12 -4.90 2.84
CA SER A 20 -4.96 -4.50 1.44
C SER A 20 -6.33 -4.22 0.83
N ILE A 21 -6.48 -3.06 0.19
CA ILE A 21 -7.75 -2.67 -0.45
C ILE A 21 -7.52 -1.86 -1.72
N ASN A 22 -8.09 -2.31 -2.84
CA ASN A 22 -8.22 -1.49 -4.03
C ASN A 22 -9.41 -0.54 -3.85
N VAL A 23 -9.14 0.76 -3.74
CA VAL A 23 -10.16 1.77 -3.46
C VAL A 23 -10.87 2.29 -4.73
N ASN A 24 -10.34 1.97 -5.92
CA ASN A 24 -10.90 2.42 -7.19
C ASN A 24 -11.23 3.93 -7.21
N GLY A 25 -10.34 4.73 -6.66
CA GLY A 25 -10.47 6.18 -6.50
C GLY A 25 -10.79 6.60 -5.07
N LEU A 26 -9.78 7.14 -4.38
CA LEU A 26 -9.84 7.51 -2.96
C LEU A 26 -10.97 8.51 -2.66
N ARG A 27 -11.17 9.52 -3.53
CA ARG A 27 -12.24 10.51 -3.36
C ARG A 27 -13.62 9.88 -3.29
N SER A 28 -13.90 8.96 -4.23
CA SER A 28 -15.18 8.25 -4.27
C SER A 28 -15.36 7.33 -3.07
N SER A 29 -14.29 6.64 -2.66
CA SER A 29 -14.35 5.71 -1.53
C SER A 29 -14.55 6.45 -0.20
N VAL A 30 -13.94 7.62 -0.01
CA VAL A 30 -14.20 8.47 1.16
C VAL A 30 -15.67 8.90 1.20
N THR A 31 -16.26 9.32 0.06
CA THR A 31 -17.70 9.66 0.01
C THR A 31 -18.61 8.46 0.35
N LYS A 32 -18.11 7.23 0.17
CA LYS A 32 -18.85 5.98 0.46
C LYS A 32 -18.57 5.41 1.86
N GLY A 33 -17.91 6.16 2.73
CA GLY A 33 -17.69 5.76 4.12
C GLY A 33 -16.37 5.06 4.38
N LEU A 34 -15.34 5.26 3.53
CA LEU A 34 -14.03 4.64 3.74
C LEU A 34 -13.40 5.06 5.07
N LEU A 35 -13.48 6.35 5.43
CA LEU A 35 -12.86 6.85 6.67
C LEU A 35 -13.59 6.32 7.89
N GLU A 36 -14.91 6.28 7.88
CA GLU A 36 -15.74 5.72 8.96
C GLU A 36 -15.44 4.22 9.13
N TRP A 37 -15.26 3.49 8.02
CA TRP A 37 -14.85 2.10 8.07
C TRP A 37 -13.44 1.95 8.66
N MET A 38 -12.49 2.83 8.29
CA MET A 38 -11.13 2.82 8.84
C MET A 38 -11.13 3.00 10.36
N GLU A 39 -11.93 3.93 10.88
CA GLU A 39 -12.05 4.18 12.32
C GLU A 39 -12.62 2.97 13.09
N GLN A 40 -13.58 2.27 12.47
CA GLN A 40 -14.20 1.08 13.05
C GLN A 40 -13.35 -0.18 12.85
N SER A 41 -12.40 -0.15 11.90
CA SER A 41 -11.52 -1.26 11.65
C SER A 41 -10.48 -1.39 12.76
N GLU A 42 -10.07 -2.61 13.04
CA GLU A 42 -8.93 -2.87 13.92
C GLU A 42 -7.60 -2.91 13.15
N ALA A 43 -7.55 -2.33 11.94
CA ALA A 43 -6.35 -2.30 11.13
C ALA A 43 -5.29 -1.39 11.75
N ASP A 44 -4.05 -1.87 11.79
CA ASP A 44 -2.89 -1.10 12.18
C ASP A 44 -2.27 -0.41 10.95
N VAL A 45 -2.28 -1.10 9.80
CA VAL A 45 -1.77 -0.59 8.52
C VAL A 45 -2.75 -0.93 7.40
N ILE A 46 -3.04 0.04 6.52
CA ILE A 46 -3.90 -0.13 5.35
C ILE A 46 -3.13 0.26 4.09
N CYS A 47 -2.90 -0.72 3.22
CA CYS A 47 -2.30 -0.55 1.91
C CYS A 47 -3.40 -0.36 0.86
N MET A 48 -3.40 0.79 0.19
CA MET A 48 -4.44 1.15 -0.78
C MET A 48 -3.87 1.18 -2.20
N GLN A 49 -4.59 0.57 -3.15
CA GLN A 49 -4.30 0.62 -4.57
C GLN A 49 -5.38 1.42 -5.30
N GLU A 50 -5.05 1.94 -6.46
CA GLU A 50 -5.90 2.80 -7.29
C GLU A 50 -6.42 4.05 -6.56
N SER A 51 -5.53 4.79 -5.92
CA SER A 51 -5.88 6.03 -5.22
C SER A 51 -6.47 7.10 -6.16
N ARG A 52 -6.01 7.16 -7.43
CA ARG A 52 -6.50 8.03 -8.51
C ARG A 52 -6.66 9.50 -8.09
N ILE A 53 -5.77 9.97 -7.23
CA ILE A 53 -5.78 11.33 -6.68
C ILE A 53 -4.39 11.93 -6.82
N THR A 54 -4.30 13.23 -7.07
CA THR A 54 -3.02 13.97 -7.13
C THR A 54 -2.65 14.53 -5.76
N HIS A 55 -1.38 14.94 -5.57
CA HIS A 55 -0.96 15.62 -4.35
C HIS A 55 -1.79 16.90 -4.09
N ALA A 56 -2.10 17.68 -5.11
CA ALA A 56 -2.92 18.89 -4.97
C ALA A 56 -4.35 18.62 -4.48
N GLN A 57 -4.88 17.42 -4.75
CA GLN A 57 -6.21 17.00 -4.33
C GLN A 57 -6.20 16.31 -2.97
N TRP A 58 -5.03 15.87 -2.49
CA TRP A 58 -4.88 15.14 -1.24
C TRP A 58 -4.77 16.07 -0.03
N THR A 59 -5.90 16.67 0.32
CA THR A 59 -6.06 17.61 1.43
C THR A 59 -6.27 16.89 2.76
N ASP A 60 -6.38 17.65 3.86
CA ASP A 60 -6.51 17.10 5.21
C ASP A 60 -7.77 16.22 5.41
N LYS A 61 -8.80 16.41 4.57
CA LYS A 61 -9.98 15.53 4.60
C LYS A 61 -9.67 14.06 4.28
N PHE A 62 -8.49 13.77 3.70
CA PHE A 62 -8.02 12.41 3.42
C PHE A 62 -7.00 11.91 4.44
N LYS A 63 -6.72 12.70 5.47
CA LYS A 63 -5.73 12.43 6.51
C LYS A 63 -6.43 12.40 7.88
N PRO A 64 -7.17 11.33 8.19
CA PRO A 64 -7.91 11.26 9.44
C PRO A 64 -6.96 11.31 10.63
N GLU A 65 -7.45 11.89 11.73
CA GLU A 65 -6.69 11.99 12.98
C GLU A 65 -6.29 10.59 13.48
N GLY A 66 -5.10 10.49 14.07
CA GLY A 66 -4.56 9.22 14.56
C GLY A 66 -3.98 8.30 13.48
N TRP A 67 -3.93 8.76 12.22
CA TRP A 67 -3.31 8.02 11.13
C TRP A 67 -2.11 8.77 10.53
N HIS A 68 -0.98 8.10 10.45
CA HIS A 68 0.13 8.48 9.58
C HIS A 68 -0.24 8.09 8.15
N THR A 69 -0.04 9.00 7.20
CA THR A 69 -0.51 8.77 5.82
C THR A 69 0.57 9.13 4.81
N HIS A 70 0.68 8.34 3.76
CA HIS A 70 1.54 8.62 2.62
C HIS A 70 0.83 8.28 1.31
N LEU A 71 1.05 9.11 0.28
CA LEU A 71 0.47 8.97 -1.04
C LEU A 71 1.56 9.03 -2.09
N PHE A 72 1.59 8.07 -3.00
CA PHE A 72 2.38 8.12 -4.22
C PHE A 72 1.45 8.10 -5.44
N PRO A 73 1.09 9.26 -6.00
CA PRO A 73 0.20 9.34 -7.13
C PRO A 73 0.90 8.99 -8.44
N ALA A 74 0.14 8.63 -9.46
CA ALA A 74 0.65 8.62 -10.82
C ALA A 74 0.89 10.05 -11.33
N GLU A 75 1.82 10.22 -12.24
CA GLU A 75 2.03 11.49 -12.97
C GLU A 75 0.78 11.89 -13.75
N ARG A 76 0.10 10.91 -14.36
CA ARG A 76 -1.18 11.13 -15.04
C ARG A 76 -2.31 11.29 -14.03
N PRO A 77 -2.98 12.45 -13.95
CA PRO A 77 -4.09 12.66 -13.04
C PRO A 77 -5.24 11.66 -13.23
N GLY A 78 -5.80 11.19 -12.10
CA GLY A 78 -6.94 10.29 -12.11
C GLY A 78 -6.63 8.84 -12.49
N TYR A 79 -5.36 8.48 -12.54
CA TYR A 79 -4.89 7.15 -12.92
C TYR A 79 -4.10 6.48 -11.76
N ALA A 80 -4.14 5.16 -11.68
CA ALA A 80 -3.35 4.33 -10.76
C ALA A 80 -3.11 4.97 -9.36
N GLY A 81 -1.87 5.00 -8.89
CA GLY A 81 -1.48 5.56 -7.61
C GLY A 81 -1.73 4.62 -6.43
N THR A 82 -0.84 4.67 -5.43
CA THR A 82 -0.94 3.91 -4.18
C THR A 82 -0.94 4.85 -2.97
N ALA A 83 -1.46 4.37 -1.85
CA ALA A 83 -1.38 5.07 -0.57
C ALA A 83 -1.18 4.06 0.57
N ILE A 84 -0.57 4.51 1.67
CA ILE A 84 -0.49 3.78 2.93
C ILE A 84 -1.01 4.66 4.06
N TYR A 85 -1.85 4.08 4.91
CA TYR A 85 -2.34 4.65 6.14
C TYR A 85 -1.91 3.74 7.29
N SER A 86 -1.41 4.32 8.38
CA SER A 86 -0.92 3.55 9.52
C SER A 86 -1.22 4.23 10.84
N ARG A 87 -1.62 3.45 11.85
CA ARG A 87 -1.69 3.90 13.24
C ARG A 87 -0.30 3.93 13.92
N LEU A 88 0.69 3.29 13.29
CA LEU A 88 2.08 3.29 13.74
C LEU A 88 2.89 4.34 12.96
N PRO A 89 3.86 5.01 13.58
CA PRO A 89 4.73 5.95 12.87
C PRO A 89 5.61 5.23 11.84
N PHE A 90 5.85 5.87 10.71
CA PHE A 90 6.82 5.40 9.74
C PHE A 90 8.25 5.69 10.22
N VAL A 91 9.14 4.71 10.13
CA VAL A 91 10.59 4.90 10.29
C VAL A 91 11.16 5.52 9.01
N SER A 92 10.77 4.98 7.86
CA SER A 92 11.13 5.49 6.55
C SER A 92 10.04 5.19 5.52
N LEU A 93 10.10 5.89 4.39
CA LEU A 93 9.21 5.71 3.24
C LEU A 93 10.03 5.64 1.97
N THR A 94 9.67 4.75 1.06
CA THR A 94 10.27 4.63 -0.27
C THR A 94 9.15 4.56 -1.31
N ASP A 95 9.22 5.47 -2.28
CA ASP A 95 8.32 5.49 -3.42
C ASP A 95 8.98 4.87 -4.64
N GLY A 96 8.20 4.07 -5.37
CA GLY A 96 8.64 3.43 -6.61
C GLY A 96 9.50 2.19 -6.42
N LEU A 97 9.85 1.59 -7.53
CA LEU A 97 10.66 0.37 -7.65
C LEU A 97 11.96 0.58 -8.44
N GLY A 98 12.21 1.80 -8.93
CA GLY A 98 13.38 2.16 -9.72
C GLY A 98 13.25 1.83 -11.22
N PHE A 99 12.02 1.62 -11.72
CA PHE A 99 11.77 1.51 -13.15
C PHE A 99 10.50 2.27 -13.57
N GLU A 100 10.55 2.85 -14.77
CA GLU A 100 9.58 3.83 -15.30
C GLU A 100 8.12 3.43 -15.12
N LEU A 101 7.76 2.21 -15.51
CA LEU A 101 6.36 1.76 -15.45
C LEU A 101 5.78 1.70 -14.03
N ALA A 102 6.61 1.43 -13.03
CA ALA A 102 6.20 1.44 -11.64
C ALA A 102 6.12 2.87 -11.10
N ASP A 103 7.14 3.67 -11.41
CA ASP A 103 7.38 4.95 -10.76
C ASP A 103 6.48 6.04 -11.32
N SER A 104 6.40 6.20 -12.66
CA SER A 104 5.51 7.19 -13.29
C SER A 104 4.02 6.95 -13.02
N GLN A 105 3.66 5.74 -12.62
CA GLN A 105 2.27 5.39 -12.34
C GLN A 105 1.95 5.25 -10.85
N GLY A 106 2.90 5.59 -9.96
CA GLY A 106 2.69 5.55 -8.52
C GLY A 106 2.25 4.17 -8.00
N ARG A 107 2.89 3.09 -8.51
CA ARG A 107 2.41 1.72 -8.30
C ARG A 107 2.97 1.03 -7.07
N PHE A 108 3.90 1.66 -6.36
CA PHE A 108 4.54 1.03 -5.22
C PHE A 108 4.95 2.03 -4.16
N ILE A 109 4.63 1.73 -2.90
CA ILE A 109 5.14 2.38 -1.70
C ILE A 109 5.65 1.30 -0.78
N ALA A 110 6.82 1.50 -0.17
CA ALA A 110 7.27 0.75 1.01
C ALA A 110 7.31 1.68 2.22
N ALA A 111 6.63 1.32 3.28
CA ALA A 111 6.72 1.96 4.58
C ALA A 111 7.45 1.02 5.54
N GLU A 112 8.45 1.54 6.25
CA GLU A 112 9.26 0.79 7.21
C GLU A 112 8.77 1.07 8.62
N PHE A 113 8.68 0.02 9.44
CA PHE A 113 8.17 0.07 10.81
C PHE A 113 9.15 -0.58 11.79
N ASP A 114 9.35 0.08 12.93
CA ASP A 114 9.94 -0.53 14.11
C ASP A 114 8.82 -1.19 14.93
N LEU A 115 8.84 -2.50 14.95
CA LEU A 115 7.87 -3.32 15.69
C LEU A 115 8.46 -3.88 17.00
N GLY A 116 9.65 -3.40 17.41
CA GLY A 116 10.40 -3.93 18.55
C GLY A 116 11.01 -5.30 18.29
N LEU A 117 11.25 -5.65 17.02
CA LEU A 117 11.96 -6.85 16.56
C LEU A 117 13.45 -6.53 16.36
N GLU A 118 14.27 -7.56 16.09
CA GLU A 118 15.71 -7.37 15.81
C GLU A 118 15.97 -6.48 14.59
N GLN A 119 15.04 -6.48 13.64
CA GLN A 119 15.09 -5.64 12.44
C GLN A 119 13.72 -5.01 12.17
N THR A 120 13.72 -3.90 11.44
CA THR A 120 12.51 -3.26 10.95
C THR A 120 11.76 -4.15 9.95
N VAL A 121 10.46 -3.91 9.79
CA VAL A 121 9.61 -4.61 8.81
C VAL A 121 9.11 -3.61 7.78
N GLN A 122 9.27 -3.92 6.50
CA GLN A 122 8.69 -3.15 5.42
C GLN A 122 7.30 -3.68 5.07
N ILE A 123 6.31 -2.79 5.04
CA ILE A 123 4.96 -3.09 4.56
C ILE A 123 4.75 -2.27 3.30
N CYS A 124 4.44 -2.97 2.21
CA CYS A 124 4.40 -2.40 0.88
C CYS A 124 3.01 -2.45 0.30
N SER A 125 2.58 -1.36 -0.32
CA SER A 125 1.39 -1.31 -1.19
C SER A 125 1.84 -1.40 -2.64
N LEU A 126 1.42 -2.45 -3.35
CA LEU A 126 1.75 -2.71 -4.74
C LEU A 126 0.47 -2.71 -5.58
N TYR A 127 0.48 -2.00 -6.71
CA TYR A 127 -0.58 -2.05 -7.70
C TYR A 127 -0.06 -2.57 -9.05
N LEU A 128 -0.25 -3.85 -9.30
CA LEU A 128 0.16 -4.48 -10.54
C LEU A 128 -0.62 -3.94 -11.75
N PRO A 129 0.01 -3.78 -12.93
CA PRO A 129 -0.71 -3.49 -14.16
C PRO A 129 -1.73 -4.60 -14.48
N SER A 130 -2.91 -4.20 -14.97
CA SER A 130 -3.85 -5.17 -15.53
C SER A 130 -3.37 -5.69 -16.87
N GLY A 131 -3.50 -7.00 -17.09
CA GLY A 131 -3.24 -7.64 -18.39
C GLY A 131 -4.50 -7.89 -19.23
N SER A 132 -5.70 -7.51 -18.73
CA SER A 132 -6.98 -7.92 -19.33
C SER A 132 -7.40 -7.13 -20.57
N SER A 133 -6.71 -6.04 -20.93
CA SER A 133 -7.09 -5.13 -22.01
C SER A 133 -6.34 -5.38 -23.32
N GLY A 134 -6.07 -6.66 -23.66
CA GLY A 134 -5.39 -7.07 -24.89
C GLY A 134 -3.89 -7.30 -24.72
N ASP A 135 -3.25 -7.68 -25.82
CA ASP A 135 -1.84 -8.16 -25.84
C ASP A 135 -0.83 -7.12 -25.35
N GLU A 136 -1.03 -5.85 -25.67
CA GLU A 136 -0.17 -4.78 -25.17
C GLU A 136 -0.27 -4.62 -23.63
N ALA A 137 -1.46 -4.76 -23.06
CA ALA A 137 -1.65 -4.70 -21.62
C ALA A 137 -0.98 -5.90 -20.94
N GLN A 138 -1.11 -7.08 -21.53
CA GLN A 138 -0.42 -8.28 -21.06
C GLN A 138 1.11 -8.12 -21.14
N ALA A 139 1.63 -7.62 -22.24
CA ALA A 139 3.07 -7.36 -22.40
C ALA A 139 3.61 -6.38 -21.34
N ARG A 140 2.85 -5.31 -21.04
CA ARG A 140 3.22 -4.37 -19.95
C ARG A 140 3.25 -5.06 -18.59
N LYS A 141 2.27 -5.91 -18.30
CA LYS A 141 2.23 -6.70 -17.06
C LYS A 141 3.42 -7.66 -16.97
N ASP A 142 3.73 -8.38 -18.05
CA ASP A 142 4.84 -9.31 -18.09
C ASP A 142 6.19 -8.60 -17.91
N HIS A 143 6.35 -7.43 -18.51
CA HIS A 143 7.53 -6.59 -18.30
C HIS A 143 7.63 -6.15 -16.82
N PHE A 144 6.54 -5.68 -16.23
CA PHE A 144 6.51 -5.29 -14.81
C PHE A 144 6.92 -6.46 -13.91
N LEU A 145 6.33 -7.64 -14.11
CA LEU A 145 6.63 -8.83 -13.31
C LEU A 145 8.08 -9.27 -13.44
N LYS A 146 8.66 -9.15 -14.65
CA LYS A 146 10.07 -9.47 -14.90
C LYS A 146 11.02 -8.54 -14.13
N GLU A 147 10.76 -7.23 -14.12
CA GLU A 147 11.57 -6.28 -13.36
C GLU A 147 11.35 -6.46 -11.84
N TYR A 148 10.11 -6.64 -11.43
CA TYR A 148 9.78 -6.84 -10.01
C TYR A 148 10.40 -8.13 -9.44
N ALA A 149 10.49 -9.20 -10.23
CA ALA A 149 11.14 -10.44 -9.80
C ALA A 149 12.63 -10.26 -9.45
N LYS A 150 13.33 -9.34 -10.13
CA LYS A 150 14.73 -9.00 -9.81
C LYS A 150 14.82 -8.33 -8.44
N ILE A 151 13.88 -7.44 -8.15
CA ILE A 151 13.80 -6.71 -6.87
C ILE A 151 13.48 -7.69 -5.73
N LEU A 152 12.52 -8.59 -5.92
CA LEU A 152 12.22 -9.63 -4.92
C LEU A 152 13.42 -10.53 -4.63
N LYS A 153 14.20 -10.86 -5.67
CA LYS A 153 15.45 -11.62 -5.50
C LYS A 153 16.46 -10.82 -4.68
N GLN A 154 16.65 -9.54 -4.97
CA GLN A 154 17.53 -8.66 -4.22
C GLN A 154 17.12 -8.58 -2.75
N TRP A 155 15.82 -8.32 -2.44
CA TRP A 155 15.33 -8.24 -1.07
C TRP A 155 15.56 -9.54 -0.27
N ARG A 156 15.38 -10.68 -0.93
CA ARG A 156 15.68 -11.98 -0.34
C ARG A 156 17.18 -12.13 -0.05
N ASP A 157 18.04 -11.75 -1.00
CA ASP A 157 19.49 -11.87 -0.86
C ASP A 157 20.02 -10.91 0.23
N GLU A 158 19.32 -9.77 0.47
CA GLU A 158 19.57 -8.81 1.55
C GLU A 158 18.88 -9.20 2.88
N ASN A 159 18.19 -10.33 2.94
CA ASN A 159 17.45 -10.80 4.11
C ASN A 159 16.48 -9.76 4.70
N ARG A 160 15.80 -9.01 3.85
CA ARG A 160 14.80 -8.02 4.29
C ARG A 160 13.52 -8.69 4.79
N SER A 161 12.95 -8.15 5.87
CA SER A 161 11.60 -8.51 6.35
C SER A 161 10.56 -7.66 5.62
N VAL A 162 9.84 -8.26 4.67
CA VAL A 162 8.90 -7.54 3.79
C VAL A 162 7.54 -8.21 3.74
N ILE A 163 6.48 -7.42 3.86
CA ILE A 163 5.09 -7.80 3.60
C ILE A 163 4.61 -6.99 2.39
N VAL A 164 4.25 -7.66 1.30
CA VAL A 164 3.72 -7.00 0.10
C VAL A 164 2.23 -7.23 0.01
N CYS A 165 1.48 -6.15 -0.11
CA CYS A 165 0.03 -6.10 -0.24
C CYS A 165 -0.36 -5.51 -1.60
N GLY A 166 -1.32 -6.15 -2.31
CA GLY A 166 -1.77 -5.68 -3.62
C GLY A 166 -3.03 -6.37 -4.13
#